data_e851379aed1ef398a5bfac79dc138b59
#
_entry.id   e851379aed1ef398a5bfac79dc138b59
#
_cell.length_a   1.000
_cell.length_b   1.000
_cell.length_c   1.000
_cell.angle_alpha   90.00
_cell.angle_beta   90.00
_cell.angle_gamma   90.00
#
_symmetry.space_group_name_H-M   'P 1'
#
loop_
_entity.id
_entity.type
_entity.pdbx_description
1 polymer ?
#
loop_
_entity_poly.entity_id
_entity_poly.type
_entity_poly.pdbx_seq_one_letter_code
_entity_poly.pdbx_strand_id
1 'polypeptide(L)'
;MAVPSTKATLKEYCLRALGKPVIDINVDDDQVDDRIDEAVQYFAQYHVDGVERMYLKYLVTADDITRMTTDTSESVTDNSVTTTYKRADNFLVVRSSVISVVNVFPLSDRANLNMFDVRYQLRLNDLYDFSSTSIVHYEMTMRHLDFLDHILVGEKPMRFNHLSNKLFIDMDWGTDIKAGEYLIMEVYRKLNPDDNTDMYDDIYLKRYTTALIKRQWGQNLSKFNGTAMLGGVTLNGPELFSTAIAEQQKLEEEIRLNYEEPAHMQQG
;
A
#
# COMPACT_ATOMS: atom_id res chain seq x y z
N MET A 1 -8.56 -23.72 21.82
CA MET A 1 -7.28 -23.36 21.19
C MET A 1 -7.19 -21.86 21.18
N ALA A 2 -6.06 -21.29 21.53
CA ALA A 2 -5.91 -19.83 21.43
C ALA A 2 -5.90 -19.42 19.94
N VAL A 3 -6.66 -18.41 19.63
CA VAL A 3 -6.69 -17.76 18.32
C VAL A 3 -5.30 -17.17 18.05
N PRO A 4 -4.71 -17.33 16.86
CA PRO A 4 -3.43 -16.71 16.54
C PRO A 4 -3.53 -15.18 16.64
N SER A 5 -2.74 -14.59 17.52
CA SER A 5 -2.69 -13.14 17.75
C SER A 5 -1.28 -12.54 17.63
N THR A 6 -0.30 -13.38 17.39
CA THR A 6 1.11 -12.99 17.23
C THR A 6 1.79 -13.87 16.18
N LYS A 7 2.93 -13.43 15.66
CA LYS A 7 3.75 -14.21 14.74
C LYS A 7 4.08 -15.61 15.31
N ALA A 8 4.41 -15.69 16.60
CA ALA A 8 4.72 -16.95 17.27
C ALA A 8 3.50 -17.90 17.36
N THR A 9 2.30 -17.36 17.64
CA THR A 9 1.08 -18.19 17.72
C THR A 9 0.62 -18.65 16.33
N LEU A 10 0.82 -17.83 15.29
CA LEU A 10 0.60 -18.25 13.90
C LEU A 10 1.57 -19.35 13.48
N LYS A 11 2.87 -19.24 13.82
CA LYS A 11 3.88 -20.27 13.62
C LYS A 11 3.43 -21.61 14.19
N GLU A 12 3.06 -21.64 15.46
CA GLU A 12 2.59 -22.84 16.13
C GLU A 12 1.29 -23.40 15.50
N TYR A 13 0.40 -22.53 15.02
CA TYR A 13 -0.81 -22.96 14.32
C TYR A 13 -0.45 -23.67 13.00
N CYS A 14 0.42 -23.08 12.18
CA CYS A 14 0.82 -23.64 10.88
C CYS A 14 1.58 -24.96 11.05
N LEU A 15 2.48 -25.05 12.04
CA LEU A 15 3.20 -26.29 12.33
C LEU A 15 2.27 -27.39 12.81
N ARG A 16 1.23 -27.07 13.62
CA ARG A 16 0.20 -28.04 14.00
C ARG A 16 -0.64 -28.50 12.81
N ALA A 17 -0.97 -27.60 11.89
CA ALA A 17 -1.69 -27.94 10.66
C ALA A 17 -0.89 -28.92 9.78
N LEU A 18 0.44 -28.84 9.82
CA LEU A 18 1.34 -29.77 9.13
C LEU A 18 1.59 -31.09 9.87
N GLY A 19 1.15 -31.20 11.14
CA GLY A 19 1.19 -32.46 11.89
C GLY A 19 2.02 -32.45 13.18
N LYS A 20 2.64 -31.32 13.57
CA LYS A 20 3.34 -31.19 14.87
C LYS A 20 2.33 -31.39 16.03
N PRO A 21 2.62 -32.08 17.12
CA PRO A 21 3.91 -32.75 17.49
C PRO A 21 4.00 -34.20 17.06
N VAL A 22 3.03 -34.74 16.35
CA VAL A 22 2.99 -36.17 15.97
C VAL A 22 4.05 -36.51 14.91
N ILE A 23 4.25 -35.57 13.97
CA ILE A 23 5.25 -35.66 12.92
C ILE A 23 6.32 -34.60 13.19
N ASP A 24 7.59 -35.00 13.10
CA ASP A 24 8.69 -34.05 13.16
C ASP A 24 8.84 -33.32 11.83
N ILE A 25 8.72 -31.97 11.87
CA ILE A 25 8.79 -31.12 10.72
C ILE A 25 10.20 -30.55 10.65
N ASN A 26 11.01 -31.07 9.71
CA ASN A 26 12.41 -30.69 9.55
C ASN A 26 12.55 -29.36 8.80
N VAL A 27 12.09 -28.28 9.42
CA VAL A 27 12.25 -26.88 8.98
C VAL A 27 12.80 -26.10 10.17
N ASP A 28 13.83 -25.33 9.93
CA ASP A 28 14.41 -24.47 10.95
C ASP A 28 13.46 -23.32 11.31
N ASP A 29 13.56 -22.85 12.55
CA ASP A 29 12.71 -21.80 13.08
C ASP A 29 12.83 -20.49 12.29
N ASP A 30 14.04 -20.14 11.86
CA ASP A 30 14.29 -18.95 11.04
C ASP A 30 13.67 -19.09 9.63
N GLN A 31 13.72 -20.31 9.06
CA GLN A 31 13.04 -20.57 7.77
C GLN A 31 11.53 -20.42 7.87
N VAL A 32 10.94 -20.84 8.98
CA VAL A 32 9.49 -20.65 9.22
C VAL A 32 9.16 -19.17 9.35
N ASP A 33 9.98 -18.42 10.10
CA ASP A 33 9.77 -16.99 10.31
C ASP A 33 9.90 -16.19 9.01
N ASP A 34 10.84 -16.56 8.12
CA ASP A 34 10.95 -15.99 6.77
C ASP A 34 9.71 -16.27 5.92
N ARG A 35 9.12 -17.46 6.01
CA ARG A 35 7.88 -17.80 5.28
C ARG A 35 6.67 -17.05 5.81
N ILE A 36 6.62 -16.78 7.11
CA ILE A 36 5.57 -15.94 7.69
C ILE A 36 5.70 -14.50 7.20
N ASP A 37 6.91 -13.96 7.18
CA ASP A 37 7.15 -12.59 6.69
C ASP A 37 6.81 -12.45 5.20
N GLU A 38 7.15 -13.45 4.38
CA GLU A 38 6.74 -13.52 2.96
C GLU A 38 5.22 -13.55 2.83
N ALA A 39 4.53 -14.34 3.66
CA ALA A 39 3.07 -14.44 3.65
C ALA A 39 2.40 -13.11 4.05
N VAL A 40 2.89 -12.45 5.09
CA VAL A 40 2.40 -11.15 5.55
C VAL A 40 2.62 -10.08 4.48
N GLN A 41 3.78 -10.09 3.83
CA GLN A 41 4.05 -9.16 2.73
C GLN A 41 3.12 -9.39 1.53
N TYR A 42 2.87 -10.64 1.17
CA TYR A 42 1.96 -10.99 0.08
C TYR A 42 0.51 -10.60 0.41
N PHE A 43 0.08 -10.87 1.66
CA PHE A 43 -1.22 -10.46 2.16
C PHE A 43 -1.41 -8.94 2.07
N ALA A 44 -0.43 -8.16 2.52
CA ALA A 44 -0.48 -6.70 2.45
C ALA A 44 -0.50 -6.13 1.02
N GLN A 45 -0.05 -6.91 0.01
CA GLN A 45 -0.05 -6.47 -1.38
C GLN A 45 -1.33 -6.80 -2.15
N TYR A 46 -1.99 -7.92 -1.81
CA TYR A 46 -3.08 -8.46 -2.64
C TYR A 46 -4.41 -8.61 -1.91
N HIS A 47 -4.43 -8.60 -0.57
CA HIS A 47 -5.67 -8.71 0.17
C HIS A 47 -6.25 -7.34 0.48
N VAL A 48 -7.55 -7.15 0.23
CA VAL A 48 -8.26 -5.88 0.48
C VAL A 48 -8.07 -5.38 1.92
N ASP A 49 -8.11 -6.28 2.90
CA ASP A 49 -7.92 -5.94 4.31
C ASP A 49 -6.44 -5.85 4.74
N GLY A 50 -5.51 -6.08 3.81
CA GLY A 50 -4.06 -5.93 4.07
C GLY A 50 -3.59 -4.48 4.04
N VAL A 51 -4.43 -3.59 3.53
CA VAL A 51 -4.17 -2.15 3.39
C VAL A 51 -5.32 -1.33 3.97
N GLU A 52 -4.98 -0.16 4.44
CA GLU A 52 -5.92 0.81 5.00
C GLU A 52 -5.84 2.12 4.24
N ARG A 53 -6.98 2.63 3.78
CA ARG A 53 -7.07 3.96 3.20
C ARG A 53 -7.19 4.98 4.32
N MET A 54 -6.25 5.92 4.38
CA MET A 54 -6.21 6.91 5.45
C MET A 54 -5.71 8.27 4.95
N TYR A 55 -5.99 9.30 5.76
CA TYR A 55 -5.50 10.65 5.52
C TYR A 55 -4.30 10.94 6.41
N LEU A 56 -3.15 11.24 5.80
CA LEU A 56 -1.96 11.69 6.49
C LEU A 56 -1.92 13.22 6.46
N LYS A 57 -1.72 13.82 7.62
CA LYS A 57 -1.58 15.25 7.80
C LYS A 57 -0.11 15.60 8.00
N TYR A 58 0.44 16.39 7.09
CA TYR A 58 1.82 16.85 7.14
C TYR A 58 1.86 18.35 7.39
N LEU A 59 2.65 18.79 8.37
CA LEU A 59 2.89 20.20 8.64
C LEU A 59 4.10 20.68 7.82
N VAL A 60 3.88 21.61 6.90
CA VAL A 60 4.94 22.16 6.06
C VAL A 60 5.79 23.11 6.87
N THR A 61 7.10 22.87 6.88
CA THR A 61 8.08 23.70 7.57
C THR A 61 8.72 24.75 6.64
N ALA A 62 9.32 25.79 7.22
CA ALA A 62 10.05 26.78 6.44
C ALA A 62 11.27 26.17 5.72
N ASP A 63 11.92 25.19 6.36
CA ASP A 63 13.03 24.45 5.77
C ASP A 63 12.61 23.63 4.55
N ASP A 64 11.40 23.06 4.57
CA ASP A 64 10.84 22.36 3.41
C ASP A 64 10.66 23.29 2.23
N ILE A 65 10.06 24.46 2.46
CA ILE A 65 9.85 25.47 1.41
C ILE A 65 11.20 25.91 0.83
N THR A 66 12.18 26.20 1.68
CA THR A 66 13.53 26.60 1.24
C THR A 66 14.18 25.49 0.38
N ARG A 67 14.10 24.25 0.83
CA ARG A 67 14.65 23.09 0.12
C ARG A 67 13.96 22.88 -1.24
N MET A 68 12.65 23.04 -1.29
CA MET A 68 11.85 22.79 -2.49
C MET A 68 11.91 23.93 -3.51
N THR A 69 12.25 25.15 -3.09
CA THR A 69 12.45 26.30 -3.96
C THR A 69 13.89 26.45 -4.45
N THR A 70 14.85 25.77 -3.82
CA THR A 70 16.27 25.87 -4.17
C THR A 70 16.65 24.82 -5.20
N ASP A 71 17.08 25.26 -6.37
CA ASP A 71 17.60 24.39 -7.42
C ASP A 71 19.03 23.92 -7.12
N THR A 72 19.26 22.62 -7.16
CA THR A 72 20.59 22.02 -7.11
C THR A 72 21.10 21.77 -8.50
N SER A 73 22.31 22.22 -8.84
CA SER A 73 22.92 21.99 -10.15
C SER A 73 23.72 20.70 -10.15
N GLU A 74 23.49 19.85 -11.12
CA GLU A 74 24.27 18.64 -11.39
C GLU A 74 24.88 18.75 -12.80
N SER A 75 26.20 18.59 -12.89
CA SER A 75 26.93 18.67 -14.17
C SER A 75 27.44 17.30 -14.56
N VAL A 76 27.12 16.86 -15.76
CA VAL A 76 27.60 15.62 -16.37
C VAL A 76 28.49 15.99 -17.54
N THR A 77 29.73 15.47 -17.54
CA THR A 77 30.68 15.68 -18.63
C THR A 77 30.90 14.37 -19.36
N ASP A 78 30.62 14.36 -20.66
CA ASP A 78 30.90 13.26 -21.57
C ASP A 78 31.56 13.80 -22.83
N ASN A 79 32.63 13.14 -23.30
CA ASN A 79 33.38 13.53 -24.48
C ASN A 79 33.74 15.03 -24.59
N SER A 80 34.17 15.61 -23.46
CA SER A 80 34.53 17.06 -23.37
C SER A 80 33.34 18.02 -23.49
N VAL A 81 32.09 17.50 -23.49
CA VAL A 81 30.89 18.31 -23.45
C VAL A 81 30.34 18.24 -22.02
N THR A 82 30.23 19.38 -21.36
CA THR A 82 29.65 19.49 -20.03
C THR A 82 28.23 20.00 -20.14
N THR A 83 27.24 19.18 -19.71
CA THR A 83 25.85 19.57 -19.65
C THR A 83 25.47 19.74 -18.18
N THR A 84 24.90 20.89 -17.83
CA THR A 84 24.44 21.18 -16.47
C THR A 84 22.92 21.05 -16.41
N TYR A 85 22.46 20.19 -15.51
CA TYR A 85 21.04 19.98 -15.20
C TYR A 85 20.71 20.70 -13.90
N LYS A 86 19.55 21.34 -13.86
CA LYS A 86 18.98 21.82 -12.61
C LYS A 86 18.10 20.73 -12.03
N ARG A 87 18.37 20.35 -10.80
CA ARG A 87 17.58 19.39 -10.04
C ARG A 87 16.96 20.09 -8.85
N ALA A 88 15.64 20.14 -8.79
CA ALA A 88 14.93 20.58 -7.61
C ALA A 88 14.72 19.40 -6.66
N ASP A 89 15.09 19.55 -5.39
CA ASP A 89 14.84 18.56 -4.36
C ASP A 89 13.42 18.73 -3.77
N ASN A 90 12.43 18.78 -4.66
CA ASN A 90 11.01 19.05 -4.38
C ASN A 90 10.24 17.79 -3.95
N PHE A 91 10.79 17.00 -3.06
CA PHE A 91 10.14 15.80 -2.54
C PHE A 91 9.88 15.88 -1.05
N LEU A 92 8.78 15.26 -0.64
CA LEU A 92 8.49 14.94 0.76
C LEU A 92 8.86 13.48 1.04
N VAL A 93 9.42 13.21 2.22
CA VAL A 93 9.67 11.83 2.66
C VAL A 93 8.43 11.35 3.40
N VAL A 94 7.80 10.33 2.82
CA VAL A 94 6.61 9.69 3.38
C VAL A 94 7.03 8.46 4.21
N ARG A 95 6.21 8.05 5.16
CA ARG A 95 6.50 6.86 5.98
C ARG A 95 6.60 5.60 5.12
N SER A 96 7.50 4.69 5.47
CA SER A 96 7.71 3.41 4.77
C SER A 96 6.50 2.46 4.80
N SER A 97 5.54 2.71 5.70
CA SER A 97 4.27 1.98 5.74
C SER A 97 3.30 2.35 4.62
N VAL A 98 3.52 3.48 3.93
CA VAL A 98 2.67 3.94 2.83
C VAL A 98 3.04 3.19 1.55
N ILE A 99 2.05 2.54 0.94
CA ILE A 99 2.22 1.81 -0.33
C ILE A 99 2.00 2.73 -1.52
N SER A 100 0.94 3.54 -1.47
CA SER A 100 0.62 4.49 -2.53
C SER A 100 -0.03 5.77 -1.98
N VAL A 101 0.14 6.85 -2.72
CA VAL A 101 -0.53 8.14 -2.49
C VAL A 101 -1.55 8.32 -3.59
N VAL A 102 -2.82 8.50 -3.20
CA VAL A 102 -3.95 8.63 -4.14
C VAL A 102 -4.16 10.07 -4.52
N ASN A 103 -4.22 10.95 -3.51
CA ASN A 103 -4.48 12.36 -3.73
C ASN A 103 -3.78 13.22 -2.68
N VAL A 104 -3.57 14.48 -3.02
CA VAL A 104 -2.97 15.49 -2.14
C VAL A 104 -3.87 16.71 -2.12
N PHE A 105 -4.32 17.06 -0.91
CA PHE A 105 -5.19 18.21 -0.68
C PHE A 105 -4.39 19.32 -0.01
N PRO A 106 -4.01 20.38 -0.73
CA PRO A 106 -3.42 21.56 -0.10
C PRO A 106 -4.50 22.28 0.70
N LEU A 107 -4.24 22.50 1.98
CA LEU A 107 -5.13 23.26 2.89
C LEU A 107 -4.88 24.77 2.86
N SER A 108 -4.37 25.28 1.77
CA SER A 108 -4.17 26.73 1.59
C SER A 108 -5.48 27.51 1.46
N ASP A 109 -6.61 26.85 1.48
CA ASP A 109 -7.96 27.39 1.27
C ASP A 109 -8.53 28.21 2.45
N ARG A 110 -7.69 28.70 3.33
CA ARG A 110 -8.13 29.72 4.32
C ARG A 110 -8.57 31.02 3.67
N ALA A 111 -8.15 31.27 2.44
CA ALA A 111 -8.61 32.42 1.66
C ALA A 111 -10.08 32.30 1.21
N ASN A 112 -10.66 31.10 1.26
CA ASN A 112 -12.02 30.83 0.74
C ASN A 112 -13.14 31.24 1.67
N LEU A 113 -12.83 31.79 2.82
CA LEU A 113 -13.78 32.57 3.59
C LEU A 113 -13.97 33.98 3.00
N ASN A 114 -13.27 34.29 1.93
CA ASN A 114 -13.47 35.57 1.25
C ASN A 114 -14.76 35.48 0.41
N MET A 115 -15.81 36.12 0.90
CA MET A 115 -17.12 36.20 0.23
C MET A 115 -17.04 36.73 -1.22
N PHE A 116 -15.92 37.34 -1.59
CA PHE A 116 -15.63 37.89 -2.93
C PHE A 116 -14.83 36.92 -3.82
N ASP A 117 -14.48 35.71 -3.34
CA ASP A 117 -13.85 34.71 -4.17
C ASP A 117 -14.86 34.22 -5.22
N VAL A 118 -14.44 34.19 -6.48
CA VAL A 118 -15.25 33.76 -7.63
C VAL A 118 -15.80 32.33 -7.41
N ARG A 119 -15.03 31.43 -6.78
CA ARG A 119 -15.46 30.07 -6.43
C ARG A 119 -16.61 30.07 -5.44
N TYR A 120 -16.50 30.90 -4.39
CA TYR A 120 -17.56 31.00 -3.38
C TYR A 120 -18.85 31.56 -3.99
N GLN A 121 -18.73 32.57 -4.85
CA GLN A 121 -19.85 33.17 -5.55
C GLN A 121 -20.53 32.19 -6.51
N LEU A 122 -19.76 31.41 -7.26
CA LEU A 122 -20.29 30.37 -8.14
C LEU A 122 -21.00 29.27 -7.37
N ARG A 123 -20.40 28.77 -6.27
CA ARG A 123 -21.04 27.78 -5.40
C ARG A 123 -22.32 28.30 -4.75
N LEU A 124 -22.35 29.55 -4.34
CA LEU A 124 -23.55 30.21 -3.81
C LEU A 124 -24.65 30.33 -4.87
N ASN A 125 -24.29 30.69 -6.08
CA ASN A 125 -25.25 30.83 -7.18
C ASN A 125 -25.90 29.49 -7.52
N ASP A 126 -25.10 28.41 -7.57
CA ASP A 126 -25.60 27.06 -7.82
C ASP A 126 -26.45 26.52 -6.65
N LEU A 127 -26.14 26.90 -5.40
CA LEU A 127 -26.95 26.55 -4.25
C LEU A 127 -28.34 27.22 -4.24
N TYR A 128 -28.48 28.38 -4.82
CA TYR A 128 -29.80 29.05 -4.93
C TYR A 128 -30.75 28.36 -5.91
N ASP A 129 -30.24 27.62 -6.89
CA ASP A 129 -31.04 26.83 -7.84
C ASP A 129 -31.56 25.51 -7.24
N PHE A 130 -31.23 25.20 -5.98
CA PHE A 130 -31.66 24.00 -5.25
C PHE A 130 -33.14 23.96 -4.86
N SER A 131 -34.00 24.74 -5.51
CA SER A 131 -35.44 24.74 -5.25
C SER A 131 -36.16 23.49 -5.79
N SER A 132 -35.51 22.66 -6.62
CA SER A 132 -36.11 21.44 -7.14
C SER A 132 -35.60 20.19 -6.38
N THR A 133 -36.54 19.40 -5.88
CA THR A 133 -36.33 18.13 -5.18
C THR A 133 -35.94 16.96 -6.09
N SER A 134 -35.54 17.24 -7.35
CA SER A 134 -35.16 16.18 -8.29
C SER A 134 -33.72 15.73 -8.08
N ILE A 135 -33.55 14.43 -7.86
CA ILE A 135 -32.23 13.78 -7.71
C ILE A 135 -31.35 14.00 -8.93
N VAL A 136 -31.94 14.12 -10.12
CA VAL A 136 -31.24 14.39 -11.38
C VAL A 136 -30.62 15.78 -11.35
N HIS A 137 -31.33 16.77 -10.83
CA HIS A 137 -30.84 18.14 -10.69
C HIS A 137 -29.68 18.23 -9.70
N TYR A 138 -29.77 17.53 -8.59
CA TYR A 138 -28.69 17.41 -7.61
C TYR A 138 -27.42 16.86 -8.25
N GLU A 139 -27.54 15.75 -8.97
CA GLU A 139 -26.41 15.10 -9.62
C GLU A 139 -25.77 16.00 -10.70
N MET A 140 -26.59 16.69 -11.48
CA MET A 140 -26.10 17.65 -12.47
C MET A 140 -25.35 18.81 -11.82
N THR A 141 -25.85 19.34 -10.71
CA THR A 141 -25.22 20.43 -9.97
C THR A 141 -23.89 19.98 -9.37
N MET A 142 -23.83 18.79 -8.78
CA MET A 142 -22.58 18.22 -8.22
C MET A 142 -21.51 18.05 -9.32
N ARG A 143 -21.87 17.51 -10.46
CA ARG A 143 -20.94 17.38 -11.60
C ARG A 143 -20.49 18.73 -12.16
N HIS A 144 -21.37 19.70 -12.15
CA HIS A 144 -20.99 21.07 -12.57
C HIS A 144 -20.02 21.71 -11.58
N LEU A 145 -20.22 21.53 -10.29
CA LEU A 145 -19.30 21.99 -9.25
C LEU A 145 -17.93 21.31 -9.36
N ASP A 146 -17.90 19.99 -9.57
CA ASP A 146 -16.66 19.24 -9.77
C ASP A 146 -15.90 19.72 -11.01
N PHE A 147 -16.63 20.00 -12.10
CA PHE A 147 -16.05 20.55 -13.31
C PHE A 147 -15.46 21.96 -13.10
N LEU A 148 -16.14 22.82 -12.35
CA LEU A 148 -15.64 24.15 -12.01
C LEU A 148 -14.41 24.05 -11.09
N ASP A 149 -14.42 23.17 -10.11
CA ASP A 149 -13.26 22.93 -9.25
C ASP A 149 -12.07 22.43 -10.07
N HIS A 150 -12.28 21.53 -11.02
CA HIS A 150 -11.22 21.04 -11.91
C HIS A 150 -10.61 22.17 -12.79
N ILE A 151 -11.43 23.09 -13.29
CA ILE A 151 -10.94 24.23 -14.10
C ILE A 151 -10.24 25.28 -13.24
N LEU A 152 -10.78 25.60 -12.07
CA LEU A 152 -10.31 26.72 -11.25
C LEU A 152 -9.13 26.35 -10.34
N VAL A 153 -9.11 25.15 -9.82
CA VAL A 153 -8.05 24.68 -8.90
C VAL A 153 -7.01 23.86 -9.66
N GLY A 154 -7.48 22.97 -10.54
CA GLY A 154 -6.68 21.95 -11.16
C GLY A 154 -6.14 20.94 -10.14
N GLU A 155 -5.97 19.72 -10.56
CA GLU A 155 -5.26 18.74 -9.77
C GLU A 155 -3.75 19.02 -9.84
N LYS A 156 -3.07 19.01 -8.67
CA LYS A 156 -1.62 19.14 -8.65
C LYS A 156 -1.00 17.80 -9.04
N PRO A 157 -0.19 17.74 -10.11
CA PRO A 157 0.47 16.49 -10.49
C PRO A 157 1.35 16.00 -9.36
N MET A 158 1.24 14.71 -9.06
CA MET A 158 2.05 14.08 -8.03
C MET A 158 2.70 12.81 -8.54
N ARG A 159 3.88 12.50 -8.01
CA ARG A 159 4.64 11.30 -8.33
C ARG A 159 5.16 10.70 -7.02
N PHE A 160 4.80 9.46 -6.74
CA PHE A 160 5.24 8.75 -5.56
C PHE A 160 6.07 7.53 -5.95
N ASN A 161 7.18 7.31 -5.23
CA ASN A 161 7.98 6.12 -5.37
C ASN A 161 8.08 5.42 -4.01
N HIS A 162 7.46 4.26 -3.90
CA HIS A 162 7.41 3.48 -2.67
C HIS A 162 8.79 3.00 -2.19
N LEU A 163 9.71 2.65 -3.12
CA LEU A 163 11.04 2.16 -2.73
C LEU A 163 11.92 3.26 -2.12
N SER A 164 11.79 4.48 -2.62
CA SER A 164 12.53 5.64 -2.09
C SER A 164 11.75 6.41 -1.02
N ASN A 165 10.47 6.09 -0.81
CA ASN A 165 9.54 6.82 0.06
C ASN A 165 9.44 8.32 -0.26
N LYS A 166 9.66 8.68 -1.53
CA LYS A 166 9.66 10.08 -1.98
C LYS A 166 8.37 10.41 -2.72
N LEU A 167 7.70 11.44 -2.24
CA LEU A 167 6.54 12.04 -2.89
C LEU A 167 6.97 13.36 -3.51
N PHE A 168 6.83 13.49 -4.82
CA PHE A 168 7.02 14.71 -5.58
C PHE A 168 5.66 15.32 -5.88
N ILE A 169 5.51 16.60 -5.61
CA ILE A 169 4.29 17.36 -5.88
C ILE A 169 4.71 18.54 -6.75
N ASP A 170 4.18 18.60 -7.97
CA ASP A 170 4.51 19.64 -8.91
C ASP A 170 3.59 20.86 -8.69
N MET A 171 3.96 21.68 -7.70
CA MET A 171 3.30 22.94 -7.36
C MET A 171 4.35 24.02 -7.09
N ASP A 172 3.92 25.28 -7.07
CA ASP A 172 4.79 26.38 -6.67
C ASP A 172 4.85 26.49 -5.14
N TRP A 173 5.88 25.88 -4.56
CA TRP A 173 6.10 25.85 -3.11
C TRP A 173 6.34 27.24 -2.49
N GLY A 174 6.61 28.25 -3.29
CA GLY A 174 6.81 29.61 -2.82
C GLY A 174 5.50 30.39 -2.67
N THR A 175 4.49 30.06 -3.47
CA THR A 175 3.23 30.82 -3.56
C THR A 175 2.01 30.02 -3.12
N ASP A 176 1.97 28.72 -3.46
CA ASP A 176 0.79 27.87 -3.25
C ASP A 176 0.61 27.44 -1.78
N ILE A 177 1.69 27.36 -1.00
CA ILE A 177 1.65 26.92 0.38
C ILE A 177 2.62 27.75 1.25
N LYS A 178 2.23 28.00 2.50
CA LYS A 178 3.06 28.74 3.46
C LYS A 178 3.54 27.85 4.58
N ALA A 179 4.66 28.19 5.17
CA ALA A 179 5.16 27.52 6.37
C ALA A 179 4.12 27.59 7.50
N GLY A 180 3.88 26.46 8.16
CA GLY A 180 2.86 26.31 9.19
C GLY A 180 1.48 25.88 8.66
N GLU A 181 1.31 25.72 7.37
CA GLU A 181 0.12 25.13 6.77
C GLU A 181 0.22 23.62 6.71
N TYR A 182 -0.94 22.98 6.57
CA TYR A 182 -1.02 21.53 6.52
C TYR A 182 -1.28 21.05 5.09
N LEU A 183 -0.57 20.01 4.70
CA LEU A 183 -0.81 19.22 3.52
C LEU A 183 -1.50 17.92 3.96
N ILE A 184 -2.66 17.62 3.40
CA ILE A 184 -3.35 16.35 3.64
C ILE A 184 -3.12 15.45 2.43
N MET A 185 -2.62 14.25 2.69
CA MET A 185 -2.40 13.22 1.68
C MET A 185 -3.34 12.06 1.94
N GLU A 186 -4.07 11.66 0.92
CA GLU A 186 -4.85 10.44 0.93
C GLU A 186 -3.96 9.29 0.48
N VAL A 187 -3.78 8.30 1.35
CA VAL A 187 -2.80 7.23 1.14
C VAL A 187 -3.37 5.86 1.44
N TYR A 188 -2.84 4.85 0.78
CA TYR A 188 -2.97 3.46 1.20
C TYR A 188 -1.76 3.08 2.05
N ARG A 189 -2.03 2.66 3.27
CA ARG A 189 -1.02 2.21 4.23
C ARG A 189 -1.16 0.71 4.45
N LYS A 190 -0.04 -0.01 4.44
CA LYS A 190 -0.04 -1.41 4.87
C LYS A 190 -0.38 -1.52 6.35
N LEU A 191 -1.22 -2.47 6.67
CA LEU A 191 -1.60 -2.75 8.04
C LEU A 191 -0.39 -3.26 8.81
N ASN A 192 -0.16 -2.73 10.02
CA ASN A 192 0.89 -3.23 10.90
C ASN A 192 0.33 -4.42 11.70
N PRO A 193 0.91 -5.62 11.55
CA PRO A 193 0.43 -6.79 12.29
C PRO A 193 0.55 -6.67 13.81
N ASP A 194 1.48 -5.84 14.31
CA ASP A 194 1.68 -5.65 15.75
C ASP A 194 0.55 -4.80 16.37
N ASP A 195 0.00 -3.85 15.59
CA ASP A 195 -1.12 -3.02 16.03
C ASP A 195 -2.46 -3.72 15.79
N ASN A 196 -2.55 -4.55 14.75
CA ASN A 196 -3.75 -5.24 14.29
C ASN A 196 -3.57 -6.76 14.38
N THR A 197 -3.62 -7.29 15.58
CA THR A 197 -3.33 -8.70 15.87
C THR A 197 -4.30 -9.68 15.23
N ASP A 198 -5.51 -9.25 14.90
CA ASP A 198 -6.56 -10.05 14.26
C ASP A 198 -6.16 -10.50 12.83
N MET A 199 -5.23 -9.79 12.20
CA MET A 199 -4.64 -10.18 10.93
C MET A 199 -4.06 -11.60 10.97
N TYR A 200 -3.46 -12.01 12.09
CA TYR A 200 -2.89 -13.36 12.25
C TYR A 200 -3.94 -14.47 12.30
N ASP A 201 -5.21 -14.13 12.59
CA ASP A 201 -6.32 -15.08 12.58
C ASP A 201 -7.04 -15.17 11.23
N ASP A 202 -6.65 -14.37 10.26
CA ASP A 202 -7.24 -14.44 8.92
C ASP A 202 -7.08 -15.84 8.29
N ILE A 203 -8.17 -16.31 7.65
CA ILE A 203 -8.22 -17.65 7.07
C ILE A 203 -7.26 -17.80 5.90
N TYR A 204 -7.18 -16.78 5.06
CA TYR A 204 -6.31 -16.78 3.90
C TYR A 204 -4.83 -16.79 4.33
N LEU A 205 -4.46 -15.89 5.25
CA LEU A 205 -3.10 -15.79 5.77
C LEU A 205 -2.64 -17.10 6.41
N LYS A 206 -3.50 -17.75 7.22
CA LYS A 206 -3.20 -19.07 7.83
C LYS A 206 -2.95 -20.14 6.77
N ARG A 207 -3.80 -20.23 5.76
CA ARG A 207 -3.66 -21.23 4.67
C ARG A 207 -2.42 -20.97 3.85
N TYR A 208 -2.19 -19.72 3.45
CA TYR A 208 -1.07 -19.34 2.61
C TYR A 208 0.27 -19.57 3.33
N THR A 209 0.37 -19.14 4.58
CA THR A 209 1.55 -19.41 5.43
C THR A 209 1.82 -20.91 5.57
N THR A 210 0.78 -21.71 5.80
CA THR A 210 0.91 -23.17 5.90
C THR A 210 1.43 -23.78 4.60
N ALA A 211 0.94 -23.31 3.44
CA ALA A 211 1.41 -23.77 2.13
C ALA A 211 2.89 -23.42 1.88
N LEU A 212 3.31 -22.20 2.26
CA LEU A 212 4.71 -21.77 2.15
C LEU A 212 5.64 -22.60 3.04
N ILE A 213 5.25 -22.87 4.29
CA ILE A 213 6.03 -23.72 5.19
C ILE A 213 6.10 -25.17 4.66
N LYS A 214 4.98 -25.69 4.14
CA LYS A 214 4.93 -27.02 3.49
C LYS A 214 5.86 -27.08 2.28
N ARG A 215 5.92 -26.02 1.46
CA ARG A 215 6.85 -25.89 0.34
C ARG A 215 8.30 -25.96 0.82
N GLN A 216 8.65 -25.20 1.87
CA GLN A 216 9.98 -25.20 2.45
C GLN A 216 10.35 -26.57 3.00
N TRP A 217 9.42 -27.22 3.69
CA TRP A 217 9.62 -28.58 4.20
C TRP A 217 9.86 -29.59 3.07
N GLY A 218 9.04 -29.55 2.00
CA GLY A 218 9.22 -30.39 0.81
C GLY A 218 10.56 -30.15 0.11
N GLN A 219 11.01 -28.90 0.04
CA GLN A 219 12.31 -28.54 -0.52
C GLN A 219 13.47 -29.10 0.31
N ASN A 220 13.40 -28.99 1.63
CA ASN A 220 14.41 -29.56 2.53
C ASN A 220 14.49 -31.09 2.38
N LEU A 221 13.33 -31.76 2.32
CA LEU A 221 13.26 -33.21 2.15
C LEU A 221 13.69 -33.72 0.76
N SER A 222 13.53 -32.92 -0.26
CA SER A 222 13.92 -33.25 -1.64
C SER A 222 15.42 -33.55 -1.76
N LYS A 223 16.23 -33.03 -0.86
CA LYS A 223 17.68 -33.30 -0.76
C LYS A 223 17.98 -34.76 -0.46
N PHE A 224 17.05 -35.48 0.18
CA PHE A 224 17.19 -36.88 0.58
C PHE A 224 16.41 -37.82 -0.33
N ASN A 225 16.02 -37.35 -1.53
CA ASN A 225 15.30 -38.18 -2.49
C ASN A 225 16.12 -39.43 -2.88
N GLY A 226 15.48 -40.59 -2.83
CA GLY A 226 16.12 -41.85 -3.14
C GLY A 226 16.94 -42.46 -2.02
N THR A 227 17.05 -41.80 -0.86
CA THR A 227 17.71 -42.40 0.31
C THR A 227 16.74 -43.34 1.02
N ALA A 228 17.06 -44.62 1.04
CA ALA A 228 16.28 -45.59 1.80
C ALA A 228 16.65 -45.50 3.29
N MET A 229 15.67 -45.19 4.13
CA MET A 229 15.83 -45.28 5.59
C MET A 229 15.83 -46.71 6.09
N LEU A 230 16.40 -46.93 7.29
CA LEU A 230 16.30 -48.20 7.97
C LEU A 230 14.82 -48.63 8.09
N GLY A 231 14.46 -49.76 7.47
CA GLY A 231 13.07 -50.24 7.39
C GLY A 231 12.42 -50.12 6.03
N GLY A 232 13.14 -49.66 4.99
CA GLY A 232 12.63 -49.58 3.62
C GLY A 232 11.68 -48.42 3.35
N VAL A 233 11.60 -47.45 4.26
CA VAL A 233 10.79 -46.22 4.10
C VAL A 233 11.57 -45.24 3.24
N THR A 234 10.95 -44.76 2.17
CA THR A 234 11.48 -43.68 1.31
C THR A 234 10.82 -42.36 1.65
N LEU A 235 11.63 -41.32 1.77
CA LEU A 235 11.12 -39.95 1.96
C LEU A 235 10.63 -39.41 0.60
N ASN A 236 9.34 -39.03 0.51
CA ASN A 236 8.75 -38.52 -0.70
C ASN A 236 8.76 -36.96 -0.70
N GLY A 237 9.96 -36.37 -0.60
CA GLY A 237 10.16 -34.92 -0.63
C GLY A 237 9.63 -34.22 -1.89
N PRO A 238 9.91 -34.74 -3.11
CA PRO A 238 9.46 -34.13 -4.35
C PRO A 238 7.93 -34.05 -4.50
N GLU A 239 7.19 -35.04 -4.03
CA GLU A 239 5.73 -35.03 -4.07
C GLU A 239 5.16 -33.99 -3.09
N LEU A 240 5.72 -33.92 -1.88
CA LEU A 240 5.34 -32.90 -0.91
C LEU A 240 5.59 -31.49 -1.47
N PHE A 241 6.72 -31.29 -2.14
CA PHE A 241 7.08 -30.01 -2.75
C PHE A 241 6.12 -29.66 -3.91
N SER A 242 5.82 -30.61 -4.80
CA SER A 242 4.91 -30.36 -5.94
C SER A 242 3.47 -30.08 -5.50
N THR A 243 2.98 -30.78 -4.47
CA THR A 243 1.65 -30.52 -3.90
C THR A 243 1.59 -29.16 -3.22
N ALA A 244 2.65 -28.76 -2.51
CA ALA A 244 2.73 -27.43 -1.88
C ALA A 244 2.74 -26.29 -2.90
N ILE A 245 3.44 -26.45 -4.02
CA ILE A 245 3.41 -25.46 -5.13
C ILE A 245 2.01 -25.36 -5.72
N ALA A 246 1.33 -26.46 -5.96
CA ALA A 246 -0.02 -26.44 -6.49
C ALA A 246 -1.02 -25.77 -5.52
N GLU A 247 -0.89 -26.03 -4.22
CA GLU A 247 -1.68 -25.36 -3.19
C GLU A 247 -1.39 -23.86 -3.15
N GLN A 248 -0.11 -23.46 -3.23
CA GLN A 248 0.30 -22.06 -3.27
C GLN A 248 -0.30 -21.34 -4.48
N GLN A 249 -0.15 -21.90 -5.69
CA GLN A 249 -0.69 -21.30 -6.91
C GLN A 249 -2.21 -21.15 -6.85
N LYS A 250 -2.91 -22.14 -6.31
CA LYS A 250 -4.36 -22.04 -6.11
C LYS A 250 -4.76 -20.92 -5.16
N LEU A 251 -4.03 -20.75 -4.06
CA LEU A 251 -4.27 -19.67 -3.10
C LEU A 251 -3.93 -18.28 -3.69
N GLU A 252 -2.88 -18.19 -4.50
CA GLU A 252 -2.52 -16.96 -5.21
C GLU A 252 -3.55 -16.57 -6.28
N GLU A 253 -4.22 -17.54 -6.88
CA GLU A 253 -5.34 -17.29 -7.76
C GLU A 253 -6.61 -16.93 -6.98
N GLU A 254 -6.88 -17.60 -5.86
CA GLU A 254 -8.02 -17.34 -4.99
C GLU A 254 -8.01 -15.92 -4.44
N ILE A 255 -6.85 -15.38 -4.03
CA ILE A 255 -6.74 -14.02 -3.49
C ILE A 255 -7.09 -12.98 -4.55
N ARG A 256 -6.63 -13.17 -5.79
CA ARG A 256 -6.91 -12.24 -6.89
C ARG A 256 -8.38 -12.25 -7.32
N LEU A 257 -9.07 -13.39 -7.16
CA LEU A 257 -10.46 -13.51 -7.58
C LEU A 257 -11.44 -13.06 -6.48
N ASN A 258 -11.12 -13.28 -5.20
CA ASN A 258 -12.08 -13.14 -4.12
C ASN A 258 -11.74 -12.01 -3.13
N TYR A 259 -10.47 -11.63 -3.01
CA TYR A 259 -9.98 -10.73 -1.96
C TYR A 259 -9.28 -9.48 -2.49
N GLU A 260 -9.24 -9.29 -3.81
CA GLU A 260 -8.78 -8.05 -4.40
C GLU A 260 -9.85 -6.96 -4.21
N GLU A 261 -9.41 -5.73 -3.98
CA GLU A 261 -10.33 -4.59 -3.86
C GLU A 261 -11.17 -4.49 -5.15
N PRO A 262 -12.50 -4.51 -5.05
CA PRO A 262 -13.34 -4.38 -6.23
C PRO A 262 -13.02 -3.07 -6.92
N ALA A 263 -12.85 -3.11 -8.24
CA ALA A 263 -12.63 -1.90 -9.03
C ALA A 263 -13.71 -0.88 -8.64
N HIS A 264 -13.29 0.25 -8.10
CA HIS A 264 -14.21 1.36 -7.85
C HIS A 264 -14.80 1.74 -9.20
N MET A 265 -16.00 1.26 -9.49
CA MET A 265 -16.80 1.86 -10.52
C MET A 265 -17.02 3.30 -10.04
N GLN A 266 -16.26 4.22 -10.60
CA GLN A 266 -16.71 5.61 -10.63
C GLN A 266 -18.07 5.54 -11.29
N GLN A 267 -19.12 5.60 -10.48
CA GLN A 267 -20.44 5.88 -10.98
C GLN A 267 -20.32 7.27 -11.59
N GLY A 268 -20.11 7.25 -12.89
CA GLY A 268 -20.07 8.43 -13.69
C GLY A 268 -21.42 9.13 -13.71
#